data_38ca3dbf9174caa0f358b12110fc178e
#
_entry.id   38ca3dbf9174caa0f358b12110fc178e
#
_cell.length_a   1.000
_cell.length_b   1.000
_cell.length_c   1.000
_cell.angle_alpha   90.00
_cell.angle_beta   90.00
_cell.angle_gamma   90.00
#
_symmetry.space_group_name_H-M   'P 1'
#
loop_
_entity.id
_entity.type
_entity.pdbx_description
1 polymer ?
#
loop_
_entity_poly.entity_id
_entity_poly.type
_entity_poly.pdbx_seq_one_letter_code
_entity_poly.pdbx_strand_id
1 'polypeptide(L)'
;IGLAVLFAIIGVPQLFWKPSRFGGIFLLALAIGCMGEWLMLCGREKHKACRILSRVGRVLFALFVLSFAAVQVFVIGIAFDEDDPSAAPQADYYLVLGALVNPNGQPSAALAARCDTAIAVLNVNPGSQAILCGGQGGDEPRTEAAAMQDYMIARGADAERLILENKSSTTIQNIANAKKLLPEGAAVAVITNDYHLARARRLLAHAGLGDAGVPAKTPYPGQWMAVRCREYCSIMGLMFTGRW
;
A
#
# COMPACT_ATOMS: atom_id res chain seq x y z
N ILE A 1 -14.02 26.94 4.39
CA ILE A 1 -12.71 27.22 5.01
C ILE A 1 -12.30 26.08 5.94
N GLY A 2 -13.15 25.64 6.91
CA GLY A 2 -12.76 24.63 7.92
C GLY A 2 -12.10 23.37 7.34
N LEU A 3 -12.66 22.75 6.29
CA LEU A 3 -12.07 21.59 5.62
C LEU A 3 -10.72 21.90 4.96
N ALA A 4 -10.57 23.08 4.35
CA ALA A 4 -9.30 23.49 3.74
C ALA A 4 -8.18 23.61 4.80
N VAL A 5 -8.50 24.20 5.95
CA VAL A 5 -7.58 24.30 7.08
C VAL A 5 -7.23 22.92 7.64
N LEU A 6 -8.22 22.05 7.83
CA LEU A 6 -8.01 20.68 8.32
C LEU A 6 -7.09 19.88 7.38
N PHE A 7 -7.35 19.91 6.08
CA PHE A 7 -6.49 19.22 5.09
C PHE A 7 -5.07 19.80 5.05
N ALA A 8 -4.92 21.13 5.23
CA ALA A 8 -3.60 21.73 5.29
C ALA A 8 -2.84 21.33 6.57
N ILE A 9 -3.50 21.33 7.73
CA ILE A 9 -2.89 20.93 9.01
C ILE A 9 -2.39 19.49 8.95
N ILE A 10 -3.17 18.58 8.34
CA ILE A 10 -2.78 17.18 8.21
C ILE A 10 -1.75 16.99 7.11
N GLY A 11 -1.89 17.70 5.98
CA GLY A 11 -1.07 17.50 4.78
C GLY A 11 0.34 18.06 4.89
N VAL A 12 0.52 19.25 5.49
CA VAL A 12 1.82 19.92 5.56
C VAL A 12 2.89 19.08 6.28
N PRO A 13 2.66 18.51 7.47
CA PRO A 13 3.65 17.67 8.13
C PRO A 13 4.06 16.44 7.31
N GLN A 14 3.15 15.90 6.49
CA GLN A 14 3.40 14.72 5.66
C GLN A 14 4.41 14.99 4.52
N LEU A 15 4.61 16.25 4.11
CA LEU A 15 5.57 16.61 3.07
C LEU A 15 7.02 16.36 3.48
N PHE A 16 7.31 16.44 4.77
CA PHE A 16 8.66 16.29 5.33
C PHE A 16 9.09 14.83 5.51
N TRP A 17 8.16 13.89 5.33
CA TRP A 17 8.45 12.46 5.46
C TRP A 17 8.26 11.74 4.11
N LYS A 18 9.35 11.21 3.53
CA LYS A 18 9.34 10.59 2.18
C LYS A 18 8.17 9.60 1.95
N PRO A 19 7.91 8.62 2.83
CA PRO A 19 6.83 7.64 2.60
C PRO A 19 5.43 8.23 2.54
N SER A 20 5.18 9.37 3.22
CA SER A 20 3.87 10.03 3.29
C SER A 20 3.73 11.26 2.38
N ARG A 21 4.81 11.67 1.70
CA ARG A 21 4.83 12.89 0.88
C ARG A 21 3.72 12.96 -0.16
N PHE A 22 3.45 11.84 -0.83
CA PHE A 22 2.35 11.77 -1.81
C PHE A 22 1.00 12.09 -1.16
N GLY A 23 0.70 11.48 0.00
CA GLY A 23 -0.53 11.76 0.76
C GLY A 23 -0.62 13.21 1.21
N GLY A 24 0.51 13.82 1.62
CA GLY A 24 0.59 15.24 1.96
C GLY A 24 0.23 16.14 0.77
N ILE A 25 0.82 15.89 -0.40
CA ILE A 25 0.49 16.61 -1.64
C ILE A 25 -0.99 16.47 -1.98
N PHE A 26 -1.53 15.26 -1.88
CA PHE A 26 -2.95 14.98 -2.16
C PHE A 26 -3.89 15.76 -1.23
N LEU A 27 -3.60 15.78 0.08
CA LEU A 27 -4.38 16.55 1.05
C LEU A 27 -4.30 18.07 0.80
N LEU A 28 -3.13 18.58 0.40
CA LEU A 28 -2.99 19.99 0.03
C LEU A 28 -3.77 20.34 -1.24
N ALA A 29 -3.81 19.46 -2.22
CA ALA A 29 -4.65 19.64 -3.41
C ALA A 29 -6.14 19.72 -3.03
N LEU A 30 -6.60 18.89 -2.10
CA LEU A 30 -7.96 18.99 -1.54
C LEU A 30 -8.19 20.31 -0.78
N ALA A 31 -7.19 20.76 -0.01
CA ALA A 31 -7.27 22.04 0.69
C ALA A 31 -7.45 23.22 -0.28
N ILE A 32 -6.68 23.23 -1.37
CA ILE A 32 -6.77 24.24 -2.45
C ILE A 32 -8.14 24.17 -3.12
N GLY A 33 -8.65 22.96 -3.42
CA GLY A 33 -9.99 22.77 -3.99
C GLY A 33 -11.09 23.31 -3.09
N CYS A 34 -11.04 23.03 -1.79
CA CYS A 34 -11.98 23.56 -0.80
C CYS A 34 -11.91 25.09 -0.66
N MET A 35 -10.72 25.68 -0.77
CA MET A 35 -10.55 27.12 -0.76
C MET A 35 -11.13 27.77 -2.01
N GLY A 36 -10.87 27.17 -3.20
CA GLY A 36 -11.45 27.60 -4.47
C GLY A 36 -12.98 27.58 -4.45
N GLU A 37 -13.57 26.50 -3.92
CA GLU A 37 -15.03 26.39 -3.75
C GLU A 37 -15.57 27.52 -2.85
N TRP A 38 -14.89 27.80 -1.74
CA TRP A 38 -15.30 28.90 -0.85
C TRP A 38 -15.27 30.27 -1.55
N LEU A 39 -14.22 30.55 -2.34
CA LEU A 39 -14.13 31.79 -3.12
C LEU A 39 -15.26 31.88 -4.16
N MET A 40 -15.61 30.78 -4.83
CA MET A 40 -16.74 30.74 -5.76
C MET A 40 -18.08 30.95 -5.06
N LEU A 41 -18.25 30.44 -3.84
CA LEU A 41 -19.44 30.69 -3.03
C LEU A 41 -19.59 32.17 -2.66
N CYS A 42 -18.48 32.86 -2.35
CA CYS A 42 -18.49 34.30 -2.07
C CYS A 42 -18.87 35.12 -3.33
N GLY A 43 -18.50 34.66 -4.53
CA GLY A 43 -18.81 35.33 -5.80
C GLY A 43 -20.16 34.95 -6.42
N ARG A 44 -20.88 33.94 -5.89
CA ARG A 44 -22.06 33.32 -6.54
C ARG A 44 -23.24 34.28 -6.77
N GLU A 45 -23.39 35.30 -5.94
CA GLU A 45 -24.45 36.29 -6.08
C GLU A 45 -24.19 37.25 -7.25
N LYS A 46 -22.92 37.53 -7.53
CA LYS A 46 -22.49 38.47 -8.55
C LYS A 46 -22.34 37.84 -9.94
N HIS A 47 -21.96 36.54 -10.00
CA HIS A 47 -21.60 35.90 -11.28
C HIS A 47 -22.27 34.54 -11.47
N LYS A 48 -23.02 34.39 -12.60
CA LYS A 48 -23.69 33.12 -12.97
C LYS A 48 -22.68 31.98 -13.12
N ALA A 49 -21.47 32.24 -13.64
CA ALA A 49 -20.41 31.25 -13.79
C ALA A 49 -19.97 30.66 -12.42
N CYS A 50 -19.80 31.50 -11.38
CA CYS A 50 -19.45 31.05 -10.05
C CYS A 50 -20.51 30.12 -9.45
N ARG A 51 -21.80 30.36 -9.70
CA ARG A 51 -22.89 29.48 -9.27
C ARG A 51 -22.84 28.09 -9.93
N ILE A 52 -22.55 28.04 -11.23
CA ILE A 52 -22.48 26.80 -12.00
C ILE A 52 -21.23 26.02 -11.53
N LEU A 53 -20.06 26.63 -11.52
CA LEU A 53 -18.79 26.01 -11.10
C LEU A 53 -18.86 25.48 -9.67
N SER A 54 -19.46 26.25 -8.73
CA SER A 54 -19.66 25.79 -7.36
C SER A 54 -20.61 24.59 -7.26
N ARG A 55 -21.66 24.51 -8.09
CA ARG A 55 -22.53 23.32 -8.13
C ARG A 55 -21.77 22.09 -8.64
N VAL A 56 -21.04 22.25 -9.74
CA VAL A 56 -20.21 21.18 -10.32
C VAL A 56 -19.14 20.73 -9.32
N GLY A 57 -18.41 21.66 -8.70
CA GLY A 57 -17.39 21.37 -7.70
C GLY A 57 -17.93 20.55 -6.53
N ARG A 58 -19.11 20.89 -6.00
CA ARG A 58 -19.75 20.14 -4.92
C ARG A 58 -20.17 18.72 -5.34
N VAL A 59 -20.69 18.57 -6.55
CA VAL A 59 -21.04 17.24 -7.07
C VAL A 59 -19.79 16.38 -7.23
N LEU A 60 -18.72 16.92 -7.82
CA LEU A 60 -17.46 16.21 -7.97
C LEU A 60 -16.84 15.86 -6.61
N PHE A 61 -16.88 16.77 -5.64
CA PHE A 61 -16.40 16.50 -4.29
C PHE A 61 -17.22 15.43 -3.58
N ALA A 62 -18.55 15.44 -3.73
CA ALA A 62 -19.41 14.38 -3.18
C ALA A 62 -19.11 13.01 -3.81
N LEU A 63 -18.94 12.96 -5.14
CA LEU A 63 -18.55 11.72 -5.85
C LEU A 63 -17.17 11.23 -5.38
N PHE A 64 -16.21 12.15 -5.19
CA PHE A 64 -14.90 11.81 -4.64
C PHE A 64 -15.02 11.21 -3.23
N VAL A 65 -15.76 11.86 -2.33
CA VAL A 65 -15.95 11.36 -0.95
C VAL A 65 -16.61 9.98 -0.95
N LEU A 66 -17.64 9.77 -1.77
CA LEU A 66 -18.32 8.48 -1.87
C LEU A 66 -17.39 7.39 -2.41
N SER A 67 -16.64 7.67 -3.48
CA SER A 67 -15.68 6.72 -4.06
C SER A 67 -14.54 6.43 -3.09
N PHE A 68 -14.01 7.46 -2.39
CA PHE A 68 -12.98 7.29 -1.38
C PHE A 68 -13.48 6.42 -0.24
N ALA A 69 -14.67 6.69 0.29
CA ALA A 69 -15.29 5.89 1.35
C ALA A 69 -15.50 4.42 0.92
N ALA A 70 -16.01 4.20 -0.29
CA ALA A 70 -16.22 2.84 -0.83
C ALA A 70 -14.88 2.06 -0.90
N VAL A 71 -13.83 2.69 -1.41
CA VAL A 71 -12.48 2.07 -1.46
C VAL A 71 -11.96 1.81 -0.05
N GLN A 72 -12.17 2.74 0.92
CA GLN A 72 -11.71 2.51 2.29
C GLN A 72 -12.46 1.36 2.96
N VAL A 73 -13.77 1.25 2.77
CA VAL A 73 -14.56 0.10 3.28
C VAL A 73 -14.03 -1.21 2.71
N PHE A 74 -13.75 -1.25 1.42
CA PHE A 74 -13.16 -2.41 0.75
C PHE A 74 -11.78 -2.77 1.32
N VAL A 75 -10.87 -1.79 1.44
CA VAL A 75 -9.52 -2.00 1.97
C VAL A 75 -9.56 -2.46 3.43
N ILE A 76 -10.41 -1.83 4.25
CA ILE A 76 -10.56 -2.19 5.67
C ILE A 76 -11.18 -3.59 5.80
N GLY A 77 -12.22 -3.90 5.05
CA GLY A 77 -12.90 -5.20 5.13
C GLY A 77 -11.98 -6.38 4.82
N ILE A 78 -10.96 -6.19 3.97
CA ILE A 78 -9.95 -7.23 3.68
C ILE A 78 -8.85 -7.28 4.74
N ALA A 79 -8.53 -6.14 5.37
CA ALA A 79 -7.45 -6.06 6.36
C ALA A 79 -7.82 -6.63 7.75
N PHE A 80 -9.12 -6.80 8.04
CA PHE A 80 -9.61 -7.35 9.31
C PHE A 80 -9.50 -8.88 9.43
N ASP A 81 -9.01 -9.59 8.39
CA ASP A 81 -8.75 -11.02 8.47
C ASP A 81 -7.43 -11.26 9.25
N GLU A 82 -7.60 -11.42 10.55
CA GLU A 82 -6.76 -12.09 11.54
C GLU A 82 -5.29 -11.66 11.72
N ASP A 83 -5.02 -11.07 12.90
CA ASP A 83 -3.66 -10.83 13.44
C ASP A 83 -2.96 -12.14 13.92
N ASP A 84 -3.59 -13.31 13.76
CA ASP A 84 -3.04 -14.59 14.20
C ASP A 84 -2.28 -15.30 13.06
N PRO A 85 -0.94 -15.50 13.16
CA PRO A 85 -0.18 -16.23 12.16
C PRO A 85 -0.66 -17.68 11.93
N SER A 86 -1.33 -18.29 12.92
CA SER A 86 -1.87 -19.65 12.79
C SER A 86 -3.13 -19.72 11.92
N ALA A 87 -3.83 -18.61 11.79
CA ALA A 87 -4.97 -18.45 10.89
C ALA A 87 -4.55 -18.00 9.47
N ALA A 88 -3.26 -17.80 9.23
CA ALA A 88 -2.76 -17.47 7.90
C ALA A 88 -3.15 -18.58 6.91
N PRO A 89 -3.58 -18.22 5.68
CA PRO A 89 -3.90 -19.23 4.67
C PRO A 89 -2.68 -20.10 4.40
N GLN A 90 -2.88 -21.42 4.41
CA GLN A 90 -1.82 -22.36 4.07
C GLN A 90 -1.40 -22.16 2.61
N ALA A 91 -0.12 -22.00 2.39
CA ALA A 91 0.48 -21.81 1.08
C ALA A 91 1.86 -22.47 1.02
N ASP A 92 2.24 -22.95 -0.18
CA ASP A 92 3.59 -23.45 -0.41
C ASP A 92 4.60 -22.32 -0.43
N TYR A 93 4.17 -21.15 -0.94
CA TYR A 93 5.01 -19.95 -1.07
C TYR A 93 4.31 -18.70 -0.55
N TYR A 94 5.04 -17.94 0.26
CA TYR A 94 4.60 -16.62 0.71
C TYR A 94 5.42 -15.52 0.00
N LEU A 95 4.76 -14.67 -0.78
CA LEU A 95 5.38 -13.52 -1.45
C LEU A 95 5.44 -12.35 -0.48
N VAL A 96 6.61 -12.05 0.05
CA VAL A 96 6.83 -10.89 0.94
C VAL A 96 7.14 -9.67 0.08
N LEU A 97 6.19 -8.74 -0.02
CA LEU A 97 6.35 -7.56 -0.87
C LEU A 97 7.29 -6.53 -0.26
N GLY A 98 8.11 -5.91 -1.09
CA GLY A 98 8.98 -4.81 -0.72
C GLY A 98 8.26 -3.52 -0.32
N ALA A 99 8.93 -2.64 0.41
CA ALA A 99 8.38 -1.35 0.84
C ALA A 99 9.40 -0.20 0.76
N LEU A 100 10.47 -0.26 1.56
CA LEU A 100 11.55 0.72 1.58
C LEU A 100 12.72 0.18 2.41
N VAL A 101 13.95 0.41 1.94
CA VAL A 101 15.19 0.26 2.71
C VAL A 101 15.66 1.64 3.17
N ASN A 102 16.00 1.76 4.46
CA ASN A 102 16.53 3.00 5.02
C ASN A 102 17.96 3.28 4.53
N PRO A 103 18.46 4.53 4.61
CA PRO A 103 19.82 4.88 4.19
C PRO A 103 20.93 4.10 4.91
N ASN A 104 20.65 3.53 6.08
CA ASN A 104 21.58 2.66 6.83
C ASN A 104 21.56 1.19 6.35
N GLY A 105 20.85 0.87 5.26
CA GLY A 105 20.73 -0.47 4.72
C GLY A 105 19.75 -1.41 5.44
N GLN A 106 19.09 -0.94 6.50
CA GLN A 106 18.11 -1.70 7.26
C GLN A 106 16.70 -1.55 6.67
N PRO A 107 15.83 -2.56 6.78
CA PRO A 107 14.43 -2.42 6.43
C PRO A 107 13.76 -1.25 7.15
N SER A 108 12.89 -0.52 6.47
CA SER A 108 11.98 0.41 7.14
C SER A 108 11.07 -0.35 8.11
N ALA A 109 10.45 0.33 9.06
CA ALA A 109 9.55 -0.35 10.00
C ALA A 109 8.38 -1.06 9.30
N ALA A 110 7.88 -0.54 8.16
CA ALA A 110 6.86 -1.21 7.37
C ALA A 110 7.40 -2.49 6.72
N LEU A 111 8.64 -2.48 6.21
CA LEU A 111 9.28 -3.65 5.63
C LEU A 111 9.64 -4.67 6.72
N ALA A 112 10.13 -4.22 7.87
CA ALA A 112 10.42 -5.07 9.03
C ALA A 112 9.16 -5.80 9.53
N ALA A 113 8.01 -5.10 9.63
CA ALA A 113 6.76 -5.72 10.02
C ALA A 113 6.33 -6.85 9.06
N ARG A 114 6.56 -6.69 7.75
CA ARG A 114 6.30 -7.77 6.76
C ARG A 114 7.23 -8.95 6.99
N CYS A 115 8.51 -8.70 7.26
CA CYS A 115 9.48 -9.76 7.59
C CYS A 115 9.10 -10.50 8.87
N ASP A 116 8.71 -9.78 9.93
CA ASP A 116 8.30 -10.38 11.19
C ASP A 116 7.05 -11.26 11.02
N THR A 117 6.07 -10.78 10.25
CA THR A 117 4.89 -11.60 9.86
C THR A 117 5.30 -12.84 9.06
N ALA A 118 6.23 -12.69 8.09
CA ALA A 118 6.71 -13.82 7.30
C ALA A 118 7.43 -14.86 8.17
N ILE A 119 8.27 -14.45 9.12
CA ILE A 119 8.93 -15.35 10.07
C ILE A 119 7.88 -16.10 10.88
N ALA A 120 6.89 -15.41 11.44
CA ALA A 120 5.83 -16.03 12.23
C ALA A 120 5.04 -17.07 11.44
N VAL A 121 4.66 -16.74 10.19
CA VAL A 121 3.93 -17.64 9.29
C VAL A 121 4.80 -18.86 8.89
N LEU A 122 6.07 -18.66 8.56
CA LEU A 122 6.99 -19.73 8.24
C LEU A 122 7.21 -20.69 9.42
N ASN A 123 7.22 -20.19 10.66
CA ASN A 123 7.38 -21.02 11.85
C ASN A 123 6.21 -21.97 12.07
N VAL A 124 4.98 -21.56 11.74
CA VAL A 124 3.80 -22.43 11.86
C VAL A 124 3.54 -23.29 10.60
N ASN A 125 4.24 -22.99 9.49
CA ASN A 125 4.18 -23.72 8.23
C ASN A 125 5.58 -24.21 7.80
N PRO A 126 6.11 -25.29 8.39
CA PRO A 126 7.51 -25.71 8.19
C PRO A 126 7.85 -26.14 6.77
N GLY A 127 6.85 -26.56 5.97
CA GLY A 127 7.01 -26.94 4.56
C GLY A 127 7.02 -25.77 3.57
N SER A 128 6.69 -24.55 4.01
CA SER A 128 6.55 -23.38 3.13
C SER A 128 7.87 -22.62 2.95
N GLN A 129 7.97 -21.88 1.85
CA GLN A 129 9.09 -20.97 1.55
C GLN A 129 8.59 -19.53 1.39
N ALA A 130 9.49 -18.56 1.54
CA ALA A 130 9.20 -17.15 1.29
C ALA A 130 9.97 -16.65 0.05
N ILE A 131 9.26 -15.98 -0.87
CA ILE A 131 9.87 -15.22 -1.96
C ILE A 131 9.92 -13.76 -1.52
N LEU A 132 11.11 -13.25 -1.28
CA LEU A 132 11.36 -11.87 -0.86
C LEU A 132 11.42 -10.98 -2.10
N CYS A 133 10.38 -10.18 -2.32
CA CYS A 133 10.19 -9.42 -3.55
C CYS A 133 10.55 -7.95 -3.36
N GLY A 134 11.52 -7.45 -4.13
CA GLY A 134 11.84 -6.04 -4.17
C GLY A 134 13.26 -5.77 -4.64
N GLY A 135 13.39 -4.98 -5.70
CA GLY A 135 14.66 -4.50 -6.22
C GLY A 135 15.22 -3.35 -5.40
N GLN A 136 16.08 -2.56 -6.00
CA GLN A 136 16.71 -1.40 -5.37
C GLN A 136 16.05 -0.12 -5.89
N GLY A 137 15.45 0.66 -4.99
CA GLY A 137 14.98 2.00 -5.29
C GLY A 137 16.14 2.97 -5.54
N GLY A 138 15.90 4.05 -6.27
CA GLY A 138 16.96 5.00 -6.64
C GLY A 138 17.70 5.65 -5.45
N ASP A 139 17.05 5.73 -4.30
CA ASP A 139 17.58 6.32 -3.07
C ASP A 139 17.98 5.23 -2.03
N GLU A 140 17.95 3.96 -2.39
CA GLU A 140 18.23 2.85 -1.49
C GLU A 140 19.66 2.33 -1.66
N PRO A 141 20.37 2.00 -0.57
CA PRO A 141 21.76 1.53 -0.64
C PRO A 141 21.88 0.09 -1.16
N ARG A 142 20.77 -0.68 -1.14
CA ARG A 142 20.71 -2.09 -1.54
C ARG A 142 19.28 -2.51 -1.92
N THR A 143 19.12 -3.70 -2.49
CA THR A 143 17.79 -4.23 -2.83
C THR A 143 16.96 -4.53 -1.59
N GLU A 144 15.64 -4.32 -1.69
CA GLU A 144 14.71 -4.63 -0.61
C GLU A 144 14.74 -6.13 -0.27
N ALA A 145 14.82 -7.00 -1.27
CA ALA A 145 14.91 -8.45 -1.08
C ALA A 145 16.13 -8.85 -0.25
N ALA A 146 17.31 -8.29 -0.53
CA ALA A 146 18.51 -8.59 0.23
C ALA A 146 18.45 -8.03 1.66
N ALA A 147 17.85 -6.85 1.86
CA ALA A 147 17.64 -6.29 3.20
C ALA A 147 16.67 -7.15 4.03
N MET A 148 15.60 -7.68 3.40
CA MET A 148 14.67 -8.60 4.05
C MET A 148 15.36 -9.92 4.43
N GLN A 149 16.16 -10.50 3.54
CA GLN A 149 16.87 -11.74 3.80
C GLN A 149 17.79 -11.63 5.04
N ASP A 150 18.66 -10.62 5.07
CA ASP A 150 19.55 -10.43 6.21
C ASP A 150 18.79 -10.20 7.52
N TYR A 151 17.71 -9.40 7.46
CA TYR A 151 16.85 -9.14 8.59
C TYR A 151 16.20 -10.41 9.15
N MET A 152 15.68 -11.27 8.26
CA MET A 152 15.00 -12.50 8.64
C MET A 152 15.98 -13.56 9.15
N ILE A 153 17.14 -13.72 8.51
CA ILE A 153 18.20 -14.64 8.97
C ILE A 153 18.71 -14.23 10.35
N ALA A 154 18.95 -12.94 10.59
CA ALA A 154 19.36 -12.43 11.90
C ALA A 154 18.34 -12.69 13.02
N ARG A 155 17.08 -13.04 12.66
CA ARG A 155 15.99 -13.41 13.58
C ARG A 155 15.66 -14.91 13.58
N GLY A 156 16.57 -15.72 13.03
CA GLY A 156 16.48 -17.17 13.09
C GLY A 156 15.69 -17.83 11.95
N ALA A 157 15.33 -17.09 10.88
CA ALA A 157 14.77 -17.72 9.71
C ALA A 157 15.81 -18.54 8.98
N ASP A 158 15.41 -19.73 8.50
CA ASP A 158 16.25 -20.59 7.69
C ASP A 158 16.50 -20.00 6.31
N ALA A 159 17.76 -19.76 5.96
CA ALA A 159 18.18 -19.15 4.71
C ALA A 159 17.76 -19.98 3.48
N GLU A 160 17.67 -21.33 3.60
CA GLU A 160 17.27 -22.22 2.50
C GLU A 160 15.79 -22.08 2.15
N ARG A 161 15.00 -21.49 3.03
CA ARG A 161 13.59 -21.20 2.82
C ARG A 161 13.31 -19.80 2.26
N LEU A 162 14.36 -18.99 2.00
CA LEU A 162 14.24 -17.61 1.53
C LEU A 162 14.75 -17.49 0.10
N ILE A 163 13.85 -17.21 -0.83
CA ILE A 163 14.15 -17.01 -2.26
C ILE A 163 14.11 -15.52 -2.56
N LEU A 164 15.10 -14.98 -3.28
CA LEU A 164 15.17 -13.55 -3.60
C LEU A 164 14.62 -13.26 -5.00
N GLU A 165 13.68 -12.32 -5.07
CA GLU A 165 13.28 -11.61 -6.28
C GLU A 165 13.74 -10.15 -6.14
N ASN A 166 14.87 -9.79 -6.74
CA ASN A 166 15.58 -8.52 -6.52
C ASN A 166 15.59 -7.59 -7.74
N LYS A 167 14.67 -7.79 -8.71
CA LYS A 167 14.64 -7.04 -9.98
C LYS A 167 13.46 -6.11 -10.12
N SER A 168 12.41 -6.30 -9.30
CA SER A 168 11.17 -5.55 -9.41
C SER A 168 11.27 -4.17 -8.78
N SER A 169 10.55 -3.20 -9.36
CA SER A 169 10.38 -1.84 -8.83
C SER A 169 8.91 -1.47 -8.57
N THR A 170 7.98 -2.38 -8.86
CA THR A 170 6.54 -2.19 -8.65
C THR A 170 5.89 -3.47 -8.16
N THR A 171 4.73 -3.35 -7.48
CA THR A 171 3.97 -4.53 -7.01
C THR A 171 3.58 -5.47 -8.15
N ILE A 172 3.26 -4.94 -9.33
CA ILE A 172 2.95 -5.77 -10.51
C ILE A 172 4.18 -6.58 -10.93
N GLN A 173 5.36 -5.96 -10.95
CA GLN A 173 6.61 -6.64 -11.28
C GLN A 173 7.00 -7.64 -10.19
N ASN A 174 6.81 -7.33 -8.90
CA ASN A 174 7.03 -8.26 -7.80
C ASN A 174 6.29 -9.59 -8.06
N ILE A 175 5.00 -9.51 -8.32
CA ILE A 175 4.16 -10.69 -8.56
C ILE A 175 4.53 -11.40 -9.87
N ALA A 176 4.72 -10.64 -10.95
CA ALA A 176 5.09 -11.20 -12.26
C ALA A 176 6.45 -11.90 -12.26
N ASN A 177 7.43 -11.38 -11.53
CA ASN A 177 8.75 -11.97 -11.41
C ASN A 177 8.75 -13.15 -10.44
N ALA A 178 8.06 -13.03 -9.29
CA ALA A 178 7.88 -14.14 -8.35
C ALA A 178 7.19 -15.34 -9.02
N LYS A 179 6.18 -15.10 -9.88
CA LYS A 179 5.50 -16.16 -10.64
C LYS A 179 6.47 -17.03 -11.47
N LYS A 180 7.56 -16.46 -11.95
CA LYS A 180 8.58 -17.20 -12.73
C LYS A 180 9.45 -18.13 -11.87
N LEU A 181 9.45 -17.92 -10.55
CA LEU A 181 10.21 -18.70 -9.58
C LEU A 181 9.35 -19.83 -8.94
N LEU A 182 8.04 -19.81 -9.20
CA LEU A 182 7.09 -20.75 -8.60
C LEU A 182 6.98 -22.02 -9.47
N PRO A 183 6.87 -23.19 -8.84
CA PRO A 183 6.41 -24.41 -9.52
C PRO A 183 4.97 -24.24 -10.03
N GLU A 184 4.61 -24.99 -11.06
CA GLU A 184 3.25 -25.03 -11.58
C GLU A 184 2.29 -25.58 -10.51
N GLY A 185 1.16 -24.91 -10.32
CA GLY A 185 0.13 -25.31 -9.34
C GLY A 185 0.45 -25.00 -7.88
N ALA A 186 1.58 -24.34 -7.58
CA ALA A 186 1.92 -23.97 -6.20
C ALA A 186 0.84 -23.08 -5.56
N ALA A 187 0.46 -23.37 -4.33
CA ALA A 187 -0.38 -22.51 -3.51
C ALA A 187 0.41 -21.30 -3.05
N VAL A 188 -0.12 -20.09 -3.27
CA VAL A 188 0.58 -18.83 -3.04
C VAL A 188 -0.26 -17.89 -2.19
N ALA A 189 0.38 -17.24 -1.20
CA ALA A 189 -0.19 -16.13 -0.45
C ALA A 189 0.75 -14.93 -0.46
N VAL A 190 0.21 -13.70 -0.42
CA VAL A 190 1.00 -12.48 -0.36
C VAL A 190 1.07 -11.93 1.07
N ILE A 191 2.25 -11.51 1.52
CA ILE A 191 2.45 -10.82 2.81
C ILE A 191 2.76 -9.36 2.52
N THR A 192 1.93 -8.46 3.05
CA THR A 192 2.13 -7.02 2.93
C THR A 192 1.36 -6.28 4.04
N ASN A 193 1.62 -4.97 4.21
CA ASN A 193 0.89 -4.22 5.24
C ASN A 193 -0.62 -4.17 4.96
N ASP A 194 -1.40 -4.10 6.04
CA ASP A 194 -2.85 -4.08 6.07
C ASP A 194 -3.49 -3.13 5.03
N TYR A 195 -3.02 -1.88 4.95
CA TYR A 195 -3.53 -0.90 3.99
C TYR A 195 -3.31 -1.29 2.52
N HIS A 196 -2.32 -2.13 2.24
CA HIS A 196 -1.93 -2.54 0.89
C HIS A 196 -2.49 -3.92 0.50
N LEU A 197 -2.96 -4.70 1.46
CA LEU A 197 -3.33 -6.10 1.28
C LEU A 197 -4.41 -6.31 0.20
N ALA A 198 -5.46 -5.47 0.22
CA ALA A 198 -6.55 -5.55 -0.74
C ALA A 198 -6.05 -5.45 -2.20
N ARG A 199 -5.16 -4.49 -2.47
CA ARG A 199 -4.58 -4.32 -3.81
C ARG A 199 -3.61 -5.46 -4.17
N ALA A 200 -2.82 -5.92 -3.23
CA ALA A 200 -1.88 -7.02 -3.45
C ALA A 200 -2.61 -8.32 -3.77
N ARG A 201 -3.64 -8.69 -3.01
CA ARG A 201 -4.50 -9.87 -3.26
C ARG A 201 -5.15 -9.81 -4.65
N ARG A 202 -5.69 -8.64 -5.02
CA ARG A 202 -6.30 -8.47 -6.34
C ARG A 202 -5.30 -8.64 -7.48
N LEU A 203 -4.10 -8.09 -7.35
CA LEU A 203 -3.03 -8.26 -8.33
C LEU A 203 -2.53 -9.72 -8.40
N LEU A 204 -2.48 -10.42 -7.25
CA LEU A 204 -2.16 -11.84 -7.19
C LEU A 204 -3.20 -12.67 -7.96
N ALA A 205 -4.50 -12.41 -7.73
CA ALA A 205 -5.59 -13.06 -8.44
C ALA A 205 -5.54 -12.78 -9.96
N HIS A 206 -5.26 -11.54 -10.35
CA HIS A 206 -5.10 -11.17 -11.77
C HIS A 206 -3.93 -11.89 -12.45
N ALA A 207 -2.89 -12.22 -11.69
CA ALA A 207 -1.77 -13.03 -12.17
C ALA A 207 -2.07 -14.54 -12.23
N GLY A 208 -3.25 -14.99 -11.78
CA GLY A 208 -3.66 -16.39 -11.73
C GLY A 208 -3.00 -17.19 -10.61
N LEU A 209 -2.59 -16.52 -9.52
CA LEU A 209 -1.92 -17.13 -8.36
C LEU A 209 -2.84 -17.23 -7.11
N GLY A 210 -4.16 -17.10 -7.30
CA GLY A 210 -5.11 -17.04 -6.20
C GLY A 210 -5.23 -15.65 -5.59
N ASP A 211 -5.91 -15.54 -4.46
CA ASP A 211 -6.18 -14.25 -3.77
C ASP A 211 -5.89 -14.31 -2.26
N ALA A 212 -5.11 -15.29 -1.83
CA ALA A 212 -4.72 -15.45 -0.44
C ALA A 212 -3.71 -14.38 -0.01
N GLY A 213 -3.81 -13.91 1.24
CA GLY A 213 -2.85 -12.93 1.74
C GLY A 213 -2.90 -12.79 3.25
N VAL A 214 -1.79 -12.34 3.82
CA VAL A 214 -1.57 -12.16 5.25
C VAL A 214 -1.24 -10.69 5.52
N PRO A 215 -1.99 -10.00 6.39
CA PRO A 215 -1.71 -8.62 6.76
C PRO A 215 -0.51 -8.53 7.69
N ALA A 216 0.44 -7.64 7.39
CA ALA A 216 1.42 -7.16 8.33
C ALA A 216 0.95 -5.83 8.92
N LYS A 217 1.03 -5.68 10.23
CA LYS A 217 0.53 -4.50 10.93
C LYS A 217 1.29 -3.23 10.51
N THR A 218 0.54 -2.16 10.23
CA THR A 218 1.15 -0.86 9.90
C THR A 218 1.75 -0.22 11.14
N PRO A 219 3.08 0.04 11.19
CA PRO A 219 3.77 0.48 12.41
C PRO A 219 3.56 1.96 12.76
N TYR A 220 2.96 2.76 11.87
CA TYR A 220 2.87 4.22 12.04
C TYR A 220 1.44 4.73 11.99
N PRO A 221 0.74 4.88 13.13
CA PRO A 221 -0.61 5.44 13.15
C PRO A 221 -0.68 6.87 12.60
N GLY A 222 0.37 7.68 12.76
CA GLY A 222 0.42 9.06 12.22
C GLY A 222 0.47 9.17 10.70
N GLN A 223 0.81 8.11 9.97
CA GLN A 223 0.85 8.08 8.49
C GLN A 223 -0.41 7.46 7.86
N TRP A 224 -1.33 7.01 8.69
CA TRP A 224 -2.52 6.27 8.27
C TRP A 224 -3.29 6.96 7.12
N MET A 225 -3.54 8.26 7.24
CA MET A 225 -4.26 9.01 6.20
C MET A 225 -3.47 9.08 4.88
N ALA A 226 -2.16 9.31 4.97
CA ALA A 226 -1.31 9.45 3.77
C ALA A 226 -1.20 8.15 2.97
N VAL A 227 -1.01 7.01 3.65
CA VAL A 227 -0.94 5.71 2.97
C VAL A 227 -2.28 5.32 2.36
N ARG A 228 -3.40 5.65 3.00
CA ARG A 228 -4.75 5.40 2.48
C ARG A 228 -5.10 6.28 1.28
N CYS A 229 -4.69 7.54 1.26
CA CYS A 229 -4.82 8.39 0.07
C CYS A 229 -4.01 7.81 -1.11
N ARG A 230 -2.79 7.32 -0.85
CA ARG A 230 -1.96 6.68 -1.87
C ARG A 230 -2.61 5.40 -2.40
N GLU A 231 -3.14 4.54 -1.53
CA GLU A 231 -3.81 3.32 -1.95
C GLU A 231 -5.08 3.61 -2.75
N TYR A 232 -5.88 4.60 -2.33
CA TYR A 232 -7.03 5.05 -3.13
C TYR A 232 -6.62 5.43 -4.57
N CYS A 233 -5.62 6.28 -4.72
CA CYS A 233 -5.14 6.68 -6.05
C CYS A 233 -4.59 5.49 -6.85
N SER A 234 -3.88 4.56 -6.19
CA SER A 234 -3.34 3.37 -6.83
C SER A 234 -4.44 2.42 -7.33
N ILE A 235 -5.46 2.19 -6.51
CA ILE A 235 -6.62 1.35 -6.86
C ILE A 235 -7.40 1.97 -8.02
N MET A 236 -7.72 3.27 -7.93
CA MET A 236 -8.40 3.99 -9.01
C MET A 236 -7.59 3.94 -10.31
N GLY A 237 -6.28 4.11 -10.25
CA GLY A 237 -5.39 3.98 -11.41
C GLY A 237 -5.44 2.59 -12.06
N LEU A 238 -5.47 1.53 -11.26
CA LEU A 238 -5.62 0.15 -11.76
C LEU A 238 -6.99 -0.09 -12.39
N MET A 239 -8.07 0.43 -11.78
CA MET A 239 -9.43 0.33 -12.33
C MET A 239 -9.53 1.03 -13.70
N PHE A 240 -9.02 2.25 -13.82
CA PHE A 240 -9.04 3.01 -15.08
C PHE A 240 -8.17 2.40 -16.17
N THR A 241 -7.12 1.66 -15.81
CA THR A 241 -6.22 1.00 -16.79
C THR A 241 -6.62 -0.45 -17.09
N GLY A 242 -7.73 -0.95 -16.54
CA GLY A 242 -8.20 -2.33 -16.72
C GLY A 242 -7.28 -3.40 -16.12
N ARG A 243 -6.46 -3.03 -15.13
CA ARG A 243 -5.52 -3.94 -14.44
C ARG A 243 -5.98 -4.33 -13.04
N TRP A 244 -7.24 -3.98 -12.73
CA TRP A 244 -7.89 -4.28 -11.44
C TRP A 244 -8.60 -5.63 -11.44
#